data_4ad04b7524188f4c670664f54cdf1e0e
#
_entry.id   4ad04b7524188f4c670664f54cdf1e0e
#
_cell.length_a   1.000
_cell.length_b   1.000
_cell.length_c   1.000
_cell.angle_alpha   90.00
_cell.angle_beta   90.00
_cell.angle_gamma   90.00
#
_symmetry.space_group_name_H-M   'P 1'
#
loop_
_entity.id
_entity.type
_entity.pdbx_description
1 polymer ?
#
loop_
_entity_poly.entity_id
_entity_poly.type
_entity_poly.pdbx_seq_one_letter_code
_entity_poly.pdbx_strand_id
1 'polypeptide(L)'
;MIGRMSSNQIHQSGLNVILDAQAKLSRTQEQLASGKQLLNPSDDPVATAQIQSIRSELARIDTLQSNISRASSELAMVEDSVANVEGLLMRARELAVRGANDSLSPEDRNIIATEIDTLREQLIAAANTQSSDGDYIYAGYAVSAAPYTDATVNATYAGDAGVRAINIAPGLTVNTRFPGEDVFGQGSATTGQLNAFEALAVLSEGLRGNTTEAITLLINGTPATQDEANSEAINISMQALDTNLEAVRSVRTQLGVRMNRVDDQQALNANFNVRLQETLSGLEDLDY
;
A
#
# COMPACT_ATOMS: atom_id res chain seq x y z
N MET A 1 -62.52 -40.56 43.11
CA MET A 1 -61.49 -41.40 43.76
C MET A 1 -60.34 -40.50 44.11
N ILE A 2 -60.16 -40.17 45.38
CA ILE A 2 -59.00 -39.40 45.83
C ILE A 2 -57.87 -40.42 46.12
N GLY A 3 -56.88 -40.46 45.21
CA GLY A 3 -55.75 -41.38 45.36
C GLY A 3 -54.91 -40.98 46.58
N ARG A 4 -54.83 -41.87 47.58
CA ARG A 4 -53.89 -41.71 48.74
C ARG A 4 -52.47 -41.84 48.20
N MET A 5 -51.75 -40.71 48.10
CA MET A 5 -50.33 -40.74 47.85
C MET A 5 -49.63 -41.45 49.01
N SER A 6 -48.77 -42.42 48.71
CA SER A 6 -47.96 -43.15 49.68
C SER A 6 -46.93 -42.18 50.28
N SER A 7 -46.68 -42.27 51.63
CA SER A 7 -45.66 -41.46 52.33
C SER A 7 -44.26 -41.53 51.65
N ASN A 8 -43.91 -42.68 51.09
CA ASN A 8 -42.69 -42.86 50.28
C ASN A 8 -42.68 -42.00 49.03
N GLN A 9 -43.83 -41.81 48.37
CA GLN A 9 -43.94 -41.00 47.18
C GLN A 9 -43.78 -39.52 47.47
N ILE A 10 -44.27 -39.06 48.64
CA ILE A 10 -44.11 -37.70 49.13
C ILE A 10 -42.66 -37.44 49.51
N HIS A 11 -41.96 -38.37 50.18
CA HIS A 11 -40.53 -38.28 50.52
C HIS A 11 -39.67 -38.26 49.23
N GLN A 12 -39.89 -39.12 48.27
CA GLN A 12 -39.15 -39.11 47.00
C GLN A 12 -39.39 -37.82 46.21
N SER A 13 -40.63 -37.32 46.16
CA SER A 13 -40.91 -36.05 45.52
C SER A 13 -40.19 -34.88 46.24
N GLY A 14 -40.16 -34.89 47.57
CA GLY A 14 -39.42 -33.87 48.37
C GLY A 14 -37.92 -33.91 48.12
N LEU A 15 -37.32 -35.12 48.07
CA LEU A 15 -35.90 -35.28 47.77
C LEU A 15 -35.55 -34.80 46.38
N ASN A 16 -36.36 -35.10 45.39
CA ASN A 16 -36.16 -34.64 44.03
C ASN A 16 -36.19 -33.11 43.92
N VAL A 17 -37.13 -32.45 44.60
CA VAL A 17 -37.20 -30.97 44.64
C VAL A 17 -35.97 -30.36 45.30
N ILE A 18 -35.44 -30.97 46.36
CA ILE A 18 -34.21 -30.48 47.05
C ILE A 18 -32.99 -30.66 46.11
N LEU A 19 -32.86 -31.80 45.48
CA LEU A 19 -31.76 -32.08 44.51
C LEU A 19 -31.83 -31.12 43.32
N ASP A 20 -33.01 -30.88 42.76
CA ASP A 20 -33.21 -29.89 41.69
C ASP A 20 -32.85 -28.46 42.11
N ALA A 21 -33.22 -28.08 43.35
CA ALA A 21 -32.89 -26.78 43.90
C ALA A 21 -31.36 -26.62 44.12
N GLN A 22 -30.71 -27.68 44.65
CA GLN A 22 -29.25 -27.71 44.78
C GLN A 22 -28.53 -27.62 43.40
N ALA A 23 -29.00 -28.35 42.38
CA ALA A 23 -28.45 -28.30 41.05
C ALA A 23 -28.57 -26.91 40.42
N LYS A 24 -29.74 -26.27 40.59
CA LYS A 24 -29.97 -24.90 40.13
C LYS A 24 -29.07 -23.90 40.85
N LEU A 25 -28.92 -24.03 42.19
CA LEU A 25 -28.04 -23.16 42.98
C LEU A 25 -26.58 -23.29 42.53
N SER A 26 -26.08 -24.52 42.34
CA SER A 26 -24.73 -24.77 41.85
C SER A 26 -24.52 -24.16 40.48
N ARG A 27 -25.47 -24.33 39.58
CA ARG A 27 -25.41 -23.73 38.22
C ARG A 27 -25.39 -22.20 38.29
N THR A 28 -26.23 -21.57 39.10
CA THR A 28 -26.23 -20.13 39.24
C THR A 28 -24.91 -19.61 39.83
N GLN A 29 -24.32 -20.36 40.79
CA GLN A 29 -22.99 -20.05 41.32
C GLN A 29 -21.89 -20.14 40.25
N GLU A 30 -21.93 -21.15 39.38
CA GLU A 30 -21.00 -21.29 38.25
C GLU A 30 -21.18 -20.17 37.21
N GLN A 31 -22.41 -19.79 36.89
CA GLN A 31 -22.74 -18.66 36.04
C GLN A 31 -22.20 -17.35 36.63
N LEU A 32 -22.44 -17.11 37.92
CA LEU A 32 -21.95 -15.92 38.63
C LEU A 32 -20.42 -15.88 38.68
N ALA A 33 -19.77 -17.03 38.91
CA ALA A 33 -18.32 -17.14 38.98
C ALA A 33 -17.65 -16.96 37.62
N SER A 34 -18.28 -17.43 36.53
CA SER A 34 -17.77 -17.31 35.14
C SER A 34 -18.17 -16.01 34.46
N GLY A 35 -19.20 -15.29 34.98
CA GLY A 35 -19.81 -14.14 34.29
C GLY A 35 -20.58 -14.50 33.02
N LYS A 36 -20.77 -15.80 32.75
CA LYS A 36 -21.42 -16.30 31.52
C LYS A 36 -22.79 -16.89 31.82
N GLN A 37 -23.77 -16.55 30.97
CA GLN A 37 -25.10 -17.12 30.99
C GLN A 37 -25.11 -18.57 30.48
N LEU A 38 -24.31 -18.83 29.41
CA LEU A 38 -24.19 -20.15 28.78
C LEU A 38 -22.87 -20.81 29.22
N LEU A 39 -22.99 -21.86 30.04
CA LEU A 39 -21.83 -22.63 30.50
C LEU A 39 -21.49 -23.80 29.57
N ASN A 40 -22.50 -24.46 29.03
CA ASN A 40 -22.36 -25.61 28.17
C ASN A 40 -23.17 -25.43 26.87
N PRO A 41 -22.65 -25.93 25.72
CA PRO A 41 -23.38 -25.90 24.45
C PRO A 41 -24.75 -26.58 24.48
N SER A 42 -24.96 -27.50 25.41
CA SER A 42 -26.22 -28.22 25.62
C SER A 42 -27.30 -27.37 26.27
N ASP A 43 -26.93 -26.22 26.88
CA ASP A 43 -27.86 -25.37 27.62
C ASP A 43 -28.79 -24.61 26.68
N ASP A 44 -28.21 -24.07 25.57
CA ASP A 44 -28.95 -23.49 24.46
C ASP A 44 -28.17 -23.75 23.15
N PRO A 45 -28.53 -24.78 22.39
CA PRO A 45 -27.86 -25.11 21.13
C PRO A 45 -28.03 -24.03 20.07
N VAL A 46 -29.10 -23.23 20.09
CA VAL A 46 -29.37 -22.17 19.11
C VAL A 46 -28.45 -20.98 19.39
N ALA A 47 -28.43 -20.52 20.65
CA ALA A 47 -27.53 -19.45 21.05
C ALA A 47 -26.05 -19.84 20.86
N THR A 48 -25.68 -21.08 21.17
CA THR A 48 -24.32 -21.60 20.93
C THR A 48 -23.94 -21.55 19.45
N ALA A 49 -24.84 -21.94 18.54
CA ALA A 49 -24.59 -21.87 17.10
C ALA A 49 -24.42 -20.41 16.63
N GLN A 50 -25.20 -19.47 17.17
CA GLN A 50 -25.07 -18.04 16.87
C GLN A 50 -23.73 -17.47 17.40
N ILE A 51 -23.36 -17.79 18.64
CA ILE A 51 -22.08 -17.41 19.25
C ILE A 51 -20.91 -17.89 18.37
N GLN A 52 -20.95 -19.15 17.92
CA GLN A 52 -19.89 -19.70 17.07
C GLN A 52 -19.82 -19.00 15.71
N SER A 53 -20.97 -18.64 15.13
CA SER A 53 -21.03 -17.86 13.89
C SER A 53 -20.43 -16.45 14.08
N ILE A 54 -20.78 -15.76 15.17
CA ILE A 54 -20.24 -14.43 15.48
C ILE A 54 -18.74 -14.48 15.73
N ARG A 55 -18.24 -15.46 16.47
CA ARG A 55 -16.80 -15.65 16.69
C ARG A 55 -16.03 -15.91 15.39
N SER A 56 -16.61 -16.70 14.49
CA SER A 56 -16.03 -16.94 13.15
C SER A 56 -15.96 -15.65 12.33
N GLU A 57 -16.99 -14.80 12.41
CA GLU A 57 -17.04 -13.52 11.73
C GLU A 57 -16.03 -12.51 12.35
N LEU A 58 -15.91 -12.47 13.68
CA LEU A 58 -14.88 -11.68 14.37
C LEU A 58 -13.47 -12.07 13.92
N ALA A 59 -13.16 -13.37 13.88
CA ALA A 59 -11.87 -13.86 13.41
C ALA A 59 -11.59 -13.47 11.94
N ARG A 60 -12.63 -13.44 11.10
CA ARG A 60 -12.53 -12.97 9.72
C ARG A 60 -12.23 -11.47 9.65
N ILE A 61 -12.89 -10.66 10.49
CA ILE A 61 -12.65 -9.22 10.58
C ILE A 61 -11.22 -8.95 11.06
N ASP A 62 -10.71 -9.69 12.05
CA ASP A 62 -9.34 -9.54 12.54
C ASP A 62 -8.31 -9.82 11.45
N THR A 63 -8.57 -10.82 10.60
CA THR A 63 -7.73 -11.10 9.42
C THR A 63 -7.76 -9.94 8.43
N LEU A 64 -8.95 -9.39 8.14
CA LEU A 64 -9.10 -8.24 7.25
C LEU A 64 -8.44 -6.99 7.84
N GLN A 65 -8.53 -6.78 9.15
CA GLN A 65 -7.87 -5.68 9.84
C GLN A 65 -6.33 -5.76 9.74
N SER A 66 -5.77 -6.96 9.85
CA SER A 66 -4.34 -7.20 9.62
C SER A 66 -3.94 -6.88 8.17
N ASN A 67 -4.76 -7.28 7.20
CA ASN A 67 -4.55 -6.95 5.79
C ASN A 67 -4.62 -5.44 5.53
N ILE A 68 -5.57 -4.73 6.14
CA ILE A 68 -5.71 -3.27 6.07
C ILE A 68 -4.47 -2.59 6.62
N SER A 69 -3.98 -3.00 7.80
CA SER A 69 -2.76 -2.45 8.40
C SER A 69 -1.54 -2.65 7.50
N ARG A 70 -1.43 -3.83 6.87
CA ARG A 70 -0.37 -4.11 5.90
C ARG A 70 -0.51 -3.22 4.65
N ALA A 71 -1.73 -3.10 4.09
CA ALA A 71 -1.99 -2.26 2.92
C ALA A 71 -1.67 -0.79 3.20
N SER A 72 -2.07 -0.26 4.36
CA SER A 72 -1.76 1.10 4.80
C SER A 72 -0.26 1.34 4.90
N SER A 73 0.50 0.41 5.51
CA SER A 73 1.96 0.52 5.64
C SER A 73 2.66 0.46 4.27
N GLU A 74 2.23 -0.42 3.36
CA GLU A 74 2.79 -0.50 2.01
C GLU A 74 2.49 0.77 1.20
N LEU A 75 1.26 1.31 1.27
CA LEU A 75 0.89 2.55 0.59
C LEU A 75 1.64 3.76 1.13
N ALA A 76 1.83 3.86 2.45
CA ALA A 76 2.62 4.93 3.07
C ALA A 76 4.08 4.91 2.59
N MET A 77 4.70 3.72 2.53
CA MET A 77 6.06 3.56 2.01
C MET A 77 6.19 4.01 0.55
N VAL A 78 5.20 3.66 -0.29
CA VAL A 78 5.18 4.09 -1.70
C VAL A 78 4.98 5.60 -1.78
N GLU A 79 4.11 6.21 -0.96
CA GLU A 79 3.91 7.67 -0.92
C GLU A 79 5.20 8.40 -0.56
N ASP A 80 5.91 7.96 0.48
CA ASP A 80 7.18 8.55 0.90
C ASP A 80 8.21 8.48 -0.24
N SER A 81 8.29 7.33 -0.92
CA SER A 81 9.19 7.13 -2.05
C SER A 81 8.83 8.02 -3.25
N VAL A 82 7.55 8.10 -3.62
CA VAL A 82 7.06 8.91 -4.74
C VAL A 82 7.20 10.41 -4.44
N ALA A 83 6.98 10.84 -3.17
CA ALA A 83 7.22 12.21 -2.74
C ALA A 83 8.69 12.60 -2.86
N ASN A 84 9.62 11.70 -2.51
CA ASN A 84 11.05 11.91 -2.74
C ASN A 84 11.39 12.05 -4.22
N VAL A 85 10.85 11.17 -5.07
CA VAL A 85 11.01 11.23 -6.54
C VAL A 85 10.52 12.57 -7.10
N GLU A 86 9.34 13.04 -6.68
CA GLU A 86 8.81 14.35 -7.09
C GLU A 86 9.77 15.47 -6.69
N GLY A 87 10.32 15.44 -5.47
CA GLY A 87 11.31 16.42 -5.00
C GLY A 87 12.58 16.45 -5.86
N LEU A 88 13.13 15.28 -6.22
CA LEU A 88 14.28 15.16 -7.09
C LEU A 88 14.02 15.71 -8.50
N LEU A 89 12.87 15.37 -9.10
CA LEU A 89 12.49 15.87 -10.43
C LEU A 89 12.22 17.37 -10.44
N MET A 90 11.60 17.93 -9.38
CA MET A 90 11.44 19.38 -9.24
C MET A 90 12.78 20.10 -9.15
N ARG A 91 13.74 19.56 -8.39
CA ARG A 91 15.09 20.11 -8.31
C ARG A 91 15.80 20.05 -9.65
N ALA A 92 15.70 18.93 -10.35
CA ALA A 92 16.26 18.78 -11.70
C ALA A 92 15.67 19.79 -12.69
N ARG A 93 14.37 20.02 -12.63
CA ARG A 93 13.69 21.04 -13.45
C ARG A 93 14.19 22.47 -13.15
N GLU A 94 14.36 22.81 -11.86
CA GLU A 94 14.92 24.10 -11.46
C GLU A 94 16.33 24.31 -12.05
N LEU A 95 17.17 23.27 -11.98
CA LEU A 95 18.51 23.29 -12.55
C LEU A 95 18.49 23.37 -14.08
N ALA A 96 17.56 22.68 -14.74
CA ALA A 96 17.38 22.74 -16.20
C ALA A 96 17.05 24.18 -16.64
N VAL A 97 16.09 24.83 -15.99
CA VAL A 97 15.73 26.24 -16.28
C VAL A 97 16.91 27.19 -16.04
N ARG A 98 17.69 26.95 -14.98
CA ARG A 98 18.91 27.74 -14.72
C ARG A 98 19.97 27.49 -15.80
N GLY A 99 20.19 26.23 -16.17
CA GLY A 99 21.20 25.82 -17.16
C GLY A 99 20.86 26.24 -18.58
N ALA A 100 19.58 26.44 -18.90
CA ALA A 100 19.12 26.94 -20.20
C ALA A 100 19.44 28.43 -20.44
N ASN A 101 20.01 29.11 -19.43
CA ASN A 101 20.38 30.54 -19.60
C ASN A 101 21.66 30.64 -20.43
N ASP A 102 21.58 31.30 -21.59
CA ASP A 102 22.70 31.50 -22.50
C ASP A 102 23.83 32.38 -21.97
N SER A 103 23.60 33.13 -20.90
CA SER A 103 24.60 33.97 -20.26
C SER A 103 25.56 33.22 -19.31
N LEU A 104 25.31 31.93 -19.05
CA LEU A 104 26.18 31.08 -18.21
C LEU A 104 27.47 30.71 -18.91
N SER A 105 28.58 30.74 -18.13
CA SER A 105 29.85 30.21 -18.62
C SER A 105 29.79 28.66 -18.81
N PRO A 106 30.64 28.08 -19.67
CA PRO A 106 30.76 26.63 -19.80
C PRO A 106 31.10 25.96 -18.46
N GLU A 107 31.88 26.60 -17.61
CA GLU A 107 32.24 26.11 -16.27
C GLU A 107 31.01 26.04 -15.35
N ASP A 108 30.18 27.09 -15.35
CA ASP A 108 28.95 27.13 -14.56
C ASP A 108 27.95 26.09 -15.04
N ARG A 109 27.79 25.91 -16.35
CA ARG A 109 26.95 24.85 -16.91
C ARG A 109 27.43 23.44 -16.51
N ASN A 110 28.75 23.21 -16.49
CA ASN A 110 29.33 21.95 -16.06
C ASN A 110 29.10 21.66 -14.56
N ILE A 111 29.10 22.69 -13.72
CA ILE A 111 28.73 22.55 -12.29
C ILE A 111 27.26 22.10 -12.17
N ILE A 112 26.35 22.73 -12.91
CA ILE A 112 24.94 22.35 -12.94
C ILE A 112 24.77 20.90 -13.44
N ALA A 113 25.46 20.52 -14.51
CA ALA A 113 25.45 19.17 -15.04
C ALA A 113 25.89 18.12 -14.00
N THR A 114 26.92 18.44 -13.22
CA THR A 114 27.39 17.55 -12.15
C THR A 114 26.32 17.38 -11.03
N GLU A 115 25.58 18.44 -10.68
CA GLU A 115 24.47 18.36 -9.73
C GLU A 115 23.34 17.48 -10.31
N ILE A 116 23.05 17.60 -11.61
CA ILE A 116 22.04 16.75 -12.31
C ILE A 116 22.44 15.27 -12.31
N ASP A 117 23.73 14.97 -12.54
CA ASP A 117 24.21 13.58 -12.46
C ASP A 117 24.00 13.00 -11.05
N THR A 118 24.27 13.79 -10.02
CA THR A 118 24.01 13.39 -8.62
C THR A 118 22.51 13.14 -8.37
N LEU A 119 21.63 14.00 -8.90
CA LEU A 119 20.18 13.79 -8.81
C LEU A 119 19.75 12.52 -9.55
N ARG A 120 20.38 12.22 -10.71
CA ARG A 120 20.11 10.98 -11.45
C ARG A 120 20.49 9.74 -10.65
N GLU A 121 21.66 9.73 -9.99
CA GLU A 121 22.07 8.64 -9.10
C GLU A 121 21.07 8.44 -7.94
N GLN A 122 20.65 9.55 -7.30
CA GLN A 122 19.64 9.51 -6.25
C GLN A 122 18.29 9.00 -6.75
N LEU A 123 17.89 9.36 -7.97
CA LEU A 123 16.67 8.88 -8.61
C LEU A 123 16.72 7.37 -8.88
N ILE A 124 17.86 6.85 -9.35
CA ILE A 124 18.08 5.40 -9.54
C ILE A 124 18.01 4.67 -8.18
N ALA A 125 18.61 5.25 -7.15
CA ALA A 125 18.52 4.68 -5.80
C ALA A 125 17.07 4.67 -5.29
N ALA A 126 16.29 5.74 -5.52
CA ALA A 126 14.88 5.82 -5.18
C ALA A 126 14.03 4.79 -5.95
N ALA A 127 14.32 4.58 -7.24
CA ALA A 127 13.66 3.60 -8.09
C ALA A 127 13.95 2.14 -7.66
N ASN A 128 15.07 1.92 -6.99
CA ASN A 128 15.48 0.62 -6.45
C ASN A 128 15.21 0.50 -4.94
N THR A 129 14.24 1.26 -4.42
CA THR A 129 13.84 1.16 -3.01
C THR A 129 13.24 -0.22 -2.72
N GLN A 130 13.65 -0.80 -1.58
CA GLN A 130 13.15 -2.07 -1.09
C GLN A 130 12.22 -1.89 0.10
N SER A 131 11.22 -2.77 0.20
CA SER A 131 10.38 -2.90 1.39
C SER A 131 11.14 -3.55 2.55
N SER A 132 10.55 -3.58 3.75
CA SER A 132 11.07 -4.30 4.91
C SER A 132 11.32 -5.79 4.66
N ASP A 133 10.59 -6.38 3.71
CA ASP A 133 10.70 -7.78 3.31
C ASP A 133 11.84 -8.02 2.29
N GLY A 134 12.52 -6.95 1.84
CA GLY A 134 13.57 -7.01 0.83
C GLY A 134 13.07 -6.99 -0.62
N ASP A 135 11.77 -6.84 -0.83
CA ASP A 135 11.14 -6.76 -2.14
C ASP A 135 11.32 -5.36 -2.75
N TYR A 136 11.70 -5.26 -4.01
CA TYR A 136 11.70 -3.99 -4.74
C TYR A 136 10.26 -3.50 -4.99
N ILE A 137 9.95 -2.26 -4.59
CA ILE A 137 8.57 -1.74 -4.59
C ILE A 137 8.05 -1.40 -5.99
N TYR A 138 8.94 -1.15 -6.95
CA TYR A 138 8.62 -0.77 -8.33
C TYR A 138 8.85 -1.89 -9.36
N ALA A 139 9.22 -3.10 -8.93
CA ALA A 139 9.57 -4.20 -9.82
C ALA A 139 8.37 -5.03 -10.33
N GLY A 140 7.13 -4.67 -9.96
CA GLY A 140 5.96 -5.48 -10.27
C GLY A 140 5.92 -6.77 -9.45
N TYR A 141 5.83 -7.92 -10.12
CA TYR A 141 5.98 -9.25 -9.51
C TYR A 141 7.43 -9.75 -9.49
N ALA A 142 8.33 -9.15 -10.26
CA ALA A 142 9.75 -9.51 -10.32
C ALA A 142 10.57 -8.93 -9.14
N VAL A 143 10.05 -9.03 -7.94
CA VAL A 143 10.51 -8.31 -6.73
C VAL A 143 11.92 -8.64 -6.24
N SER A 144 12.54 -9.71 -6.73
CA SER A 144 13.86 -10.17 -6.29
C SER A 144 15.04 -9.52 -7.03
N ALA A 145 14.79 -8.82 -8.14
CA ALA A 145 15.81 -8.15 -8.94
C ALA A 145 15.57 -6.64 -8.95
N ALA A 146 16.66 -5.85 -8.98
CA ALA A 146 16.57 -4.40 -9.08
C ALA A 146 15.83 -4.00 -10.38
N PRO A 147 14.73 -3.22 -10.30
CA PRO A 147 13.96 -2.86 -11.46
C PRO A 147 14.68 -1.91 -12.42
N TYR A 148 15.65 -1.15 -11.94
CA TYR A 148 16.45 -0.25 -12.77
C TYR A 148 17.94 -0.51 -12.56
N THR A 149 18.63 -0.74 -13.67
CA THR A 149 20.09 -0.85 -13.67
C THR A 149 20.69 0.42 -14.22
N ASP A 150 21.81 0.86 -13.63
CA ASP A 150 22.55 2.03 -14.10
C ASP A 150 23.19 1.70 -15.48
N ALA A 151 22.60 2.24 -16.52
CA ALA A 151 23.23 2.33 -17.82
C ALA A 151 23.45 3.82 -18.13
N THR A 152 24.57 4.16 -18.73
CA THR A 152 25.07 5.54 -18.88
C THR A 152 24.08 6.53 -19.52
N VAL A 153 23.14 6.08 -20.35
CA VAL A 153 22.10 6.90 -20.97
C VAL A 153 20.72 6.26 -20.82
N ASN A 154 20.60 4.94 -20.95
CA ASN A 154 19.32 4.21 -20.94
C ASN A 154 19.19 3.36 -19.68
N ALA A 155 18.55 3.89 -18.63
CA ALA A 155 18.12 3.04 -17.54
C ALA A 155 17.00 2.12 -18.02
N THR A 156 17.34 0.83 -18.21
CA THR A 156 16.38 -0.17 -18.68
C THR A 156 15.53 -0.67 -17.51
N TYR A 157 14.21 -0.66 -17.69
CA TYR A 157 13.31 -1.28 -16.75
C TYR A 157 13.35 -2.81 -16.90
N ALA A 158 13.70 -3.50 -15.83
CA ALA A 158 13.78 -4.97 -15.76
C ALA A 158 12.63 -5.59 -14.95
N GLY A 159 11.68 -4.77 -14.48
CA GLY A 159 10.48 -5.23 -13.81
C GLY A 159 9.38 -5.66 -14.77
N ASP A 160 8.21 -5.92 -14.23
CA ASP A 160 7.00 -6.23 -14.98
C ASP A 160 5.85 -5.30 -14.59
N ALA A 161 4.74 -5.34 -15.37
CA ALA A 161 3.53 -4.55 -15.10
C ALA A 161 2.64 -5.15 -14.01
N GLY A 162 3.15 -6.09 -13.20
CA GLY A 162 2.41 -6.74 -12.14
C GLY A 162 2.05 -5.79 -11.01
N VAL A 163 0.81 -5.92 -10.48
CA VAL A 163 0.35 -5.08 -9.38
C VAL A 163 -0.09 -5.96 -8.23
N ARG A 164 0.57 -5.81 -7.08
CA ARG A 164 0.19 -6.53 -5.86
C ARG A 164 -1.10 -5.94 -5.30
N ALA A 165 -2.09 -6.81 -5.11
CA ALA A 165 -3.37 -6.45 -4.52
C ALA A 165 -3.56 -7.14 -3.16
N ILE A 166 -4.07 -6.42 -2.18
CA ILE A 166 -4.41 -6.92 -0.84
C ILE A 166 -5.93 -6.86 -0.67
N ASN A 167 -6.50 -7.96 -0.18
CA ASN A 167 -7.94 -8.03 0.12
C ASN A 167 -8.20 -7.34 1.46
N ILE A 168 -8.98 -6.25 1.45
CA ILE A 168 -9.34 -5.45 2.63
C ILE A 168 -10.78 -5.63 3.09
N ALA A 169 -11.64 -6.19 2.22
CA ALA A 169 -13.02 -6.58 2.53
C ALA A 169 -13.48 -7.69 1.59
N PRO A 170 -14.57 -8.39 1.89
CA PRO A 170 -15.14 -9.39 0.97
C PRO A 170 -15.39 -8.81 -0.42
N GLY A 171 -14.65 -9.30 -1.42
CA GLY A 171 -14.75 -8.82 -2.80
C GLY A 171 -14.11 -7.44 -3.07
N LEU A 172 -13.41 -6.85 -2.10
CA LEU A 172 -12.72 -5.56 -2.26
C LEU A 172 -11.22 -5.74 -2.06
N THR A 173 -10.46 -5.46 -3.11
CA THR A 173 -9.00 -5.45 -3.10
C THR A 173 -8.47 -4.03 -3.34
N VAL A 174 -7.29 -3.75 -2.79
CA VAL A 174 -6.54 -2.51 -3.04
C VAL A 174 -5.16 -2.87 -3.58
N ASN A 175 -4.78 -2.23 -4.67
CA ASN A 175 -3.44 -2.31 -5.23
C ASN A 175 -2.51 -1.47 -4.38
N THR A 176 -1.45 -2.06 -3.83
CA THR A 176 -0.51 -1.38 -2.92
C THR A 176 0.78 -0.95 -3.58
N ARG A 177 1.04 -1.39 -4.82
CA ARG A 177 2.24 -1.05 -5.58
C ARG A 177 1.90 -0.46 -6.93
N PHE A 178 2.91 0.16 -7.56
CA PHE A 178 2.88 0.67 -8.93
C PHE A 178 4.07 0.11 -9.69
N PRO A 179 3.91 -0.26 -10.96
CA PRO A 179 5.05 -0.56 -11.84
C PRO A 179 5.95 0.67 -11.96
N GLY A 180 7.26 0.44 -12.09
CA GLY A 180 8.22 1.54 -12.20
C GLY A 180 7.96 2.43 -13.42
N GLU A 181 7.45 1.88 -14.51
CA GLU A 181 7.10 2.64 -15.72
C GLU A 181 5.99 3.69 -15.49
N ASP A 182 5.08 3.45 -14.54
CA ASP A 182 4.02 4.42 -14.20
C ASP A 182 4.58 5.64 -13.44
N VAL A 183 5.69 5.47 -12.70
CA VAL A 183 6.30 6.49 -11.86
C VAL A 183 7.41 7.24 -12.59
N PHE A 184 8.29 6.50 -13.28
CA PHE A 184 9.51 7.05 -13.90
C PHE A 184 9.38 7.24 -15.41
N GLY A 185 8.24 6.87 -15.99
CA GLY A 185 7.99 6.90 -17.43
C GLY A 185 8.55 5.69 -18.16
N GLN A 186 8.00 5.45 -19.35
CA GLN A 186 8.52 4.45 -20.28
C GLN A 186 9.69 5.05 -21.05
N GLY A 187 10.74 4.24 -21.29
CA GLY A 187 11.94 4.71 -22.00
C GLY A 187 11.68 5.05 -23.46
N SER A 188 12.56 5.87 -24.03
CA SER A 188 12.51 6.35 -25.40
C SER A 188 12.48 5.23 -26.46
N ALA A 189 13.07 4.09 -26.16
CA ALA A 189 13.04 2.90 -27.03
C ALA A 189 11.63 2.33 -27.24
N THR A 190 10.70 2.58 -26.28
CA THR A 190 9.32 2.07 -26.33
C THR A 190 8.34 3.11 -26.87
N THR A 191 8.45 4.36 -26.43
CA THR A 191 7.44 5.41 -26.72
C THR A 191 7.97 6.57 -27.57
N GLY A 192 9.30 6.65 -27.79
CA GLY A 192 9.94 7.82 -28.38
C GLY A 192 9.99 9.03 -27.42
N GLN A 193 9.62 8.85 -26.15
CA GLN A 193 9.69 9.88 -25.12
C GLN A 193 10.73 9.49 -24.07
N LEU A 194 11.45 10.48 -23.54
CA LEU A 194 12.45 10.23 -22.51
C LEU A 194 11.78 9.90 -21.17
N ASN A 195 12.20 8.81 -20.53
CA ASN A 195 11.87 8.57 -19.12
C ASN A 195 12.64 9.54 -18.22
N ALA A 196 12.37 9.52 -16.92
CA ALA A 196 12.99 10.43 -15.96
C ALA A 196 14.52 10.32 -15.93
N PHE A 197 15.08 9.12 -16.09
CA PHE A 197 16.53 8.89 -16.06
C PHE A 197 17.20 9.37 -17.35
N GLU A 198 16.60 9.08 -18.50
CA GLU A 198 17.05 9.52 -19.81
C GLU A 198 17.00 11.05 -19.92
N ALA A 199 15.93 11.68 -19.40
CA ALA A 199 15.80 13.13 -19.39
C ALA A 199 16.95 13.80 -18.62
N LEU A 200 17.34 13.25 -17.46
CA LEU A 200 18.46 13.77 -16.68
C LEU A 200 19.81 13.54 -17.38
N ALA A 201 20.01 12.39 -18.00
CA ALA A 201 21.23 12.08 -18.75
C ALA A 201 21.39 13.01 -19.94
N VAL A 202 20.34 13.16 -20.76
CA VAL A 202 20.34 14.05 -21.95
C VAL A 202 20.54 15.51 -21.53
N LEU A 203 19.91 15.94 -20.42
CA LEU A 203 20.09 17.29 -19.87
C LEU A 203 21.54 17.56 -19.45
N SER A 204 22.14 16.63 -18.72
CA SER A 204 23.52 16.74 -18.26
C SER A 204 24.52 16.87 -19.43
N GLU A 205 24.39 16.03 -20.45
CA GLU A 205 25.24 16.08 -21.65
C GLU A 205 25.00 17.34 -22.50
N GLY A 206 23.74 17.79 -22.62
CA GLY A 206 23.41 19.04 -23.30
C GLY A 206 24.05 20.27 -22.62
N LEU A 207 24.06 20.30 -21.28
CA LEU A 207 24.69 21.37 -20.51
C LEU A 207 26.22 21.35 -20.62
N ARG A 208 26.84 20.18 -20.77
CA ARG A 208 28.30 20.05 -21.00
C ARG A 208 28.71 20.41 -22.41
N GLY A 209 27.76 20.61 -23.30
CA GLY A 209 28.07 20.85 -24.72
C GLY A 209 28.58 19.59 -25.46
N ASN A 210 28.24 18.41 -24.95
CA ASN A 210 28.77 17.12 -25.42
C ASN A 210 27.66 16.19 -25.93
N THR A 211 26.68 16.73 -26.64
CA THR A 211 25.59 15.93 -27.24
C THR A 211 26.16 14.96 -28.29
N THR A 212 26.13 13.66 -27.95
CA THR A 212 26.64 12.59 -28.82
C THR A 212 25.60 12.16 -29.88
N GLU A 213 26.04 11.42 -30.92
CA GLU A 213 25.12 10.86 -31.91
C GLU A 213 24.01 9.99 -31.28
N ALA A 214 24.33 9.22 -30.22
CA ALA A 214 23.36 8.40 -29.52
C ALA A 214 22.25 9.26 -28.88
N ILE A 215 22.62 10.39 -28.27
CA ILE A 215 21.67 11.34 -27.67
C ILE A 215 20.88 12.06 -28.80
N THR A 216 21.55 12.44 -29.87
CA THR A 216 20.92 13.03 -31.07
C THR A 216 19.82 12.11 -31.63
N LEU A 217 20.05 10.80 -31.67
CA LEU A 217 19.03 9.82 -32.06
C LEU A 217 17.85 9.76 -31.11
N LEU A 218 18.09 9.87 -29.78
CA LEU A 218 17.03 9.90 -28.78
C LEU A 218 16.14 11.14 -28.88
N ILE A 219 16.70 12.28 -29.29
CA ILE A 219 15.97 13.54 -29.46
C ILE A 219 15.29 13.67 -30.84
N ASN A 220 15.30 12.60 -31.68
CA ASN A 220 14.69 12.58 -33.02
C ASN A 220 15.07 13.76 -33.92
N GLY A 221 16.26 14.32 -33.74
CA GLY A 221 16.74 15.49 -34.45
C GLY A 221 18.05 15.24 -35.20
N THR A 222 18.23 15.89 -36.34
CA THR A 222 19.53 16.05 -37.00
C THR A 222 19.92 17.52 -36.96
N PRO A 223 20.42 18.01 -35.79
CA PRO A 223 20.80 19.41 -35.66
C PRO A 223 21.94 19.76 -36.64
N ALA A 224 21.92 20.99 -37.13
CA ALA A 224 22.92 21.44 -38.10
C ALA A 224 24.26 21.79 -37.40
N THR A 225 24.21 22.10 -36.11
CA THR A 225 25.38 22.46 -35.33
C THR A 225 25.32 21.81 -33.91
N GLN A 226 26.49 21.73 -33.25
CA GLN A 226 26.58 21.20 -31.87
C GLN A 226 25.80 22.09 -30.88
N ASP A 227 25.78 23.40 -31.08
CA ASP A 227 25.06 24.32 -30.20
C ASP A 227 23.53 24.16 -30.32
N GLU A 228 23.04 23.93 -31.53
CA GLU A 228 21.63 23.56 -31.76
C GLU A 228 21.28 22.22 -31.12
N ALA A 229 22.17 21.21 -31.22
CA ALA A 229 21.99 19.92 -30.56
C ALA A 229 21.91 20.05 -29.04
N ASN A 230 22.78 20.85 -28.45
CA ASN A 230 22.80 21.08 -27.00
C ASN A 230 21.54 21.81 -26.52
N SER A 231 21.12 22.84 -27.24
CA SER A 231 19.89 23.60 -26.93
C SER A 231 18.65 22.73 -27.07
N GLU A 232 18.57 21.90 -28.08
CA GLU A 232 17.47 20.96 -28.30
C GLU A 232 17.44 19.88 -27.21
N ALA A 233 18.60 19.34 -26.83
CA ALA A 233 18.74 18.38 -25.74
C ALA A 233 18.19 18.95 -24.41
N ILE A 234 18.52 20.20 -24.07
CA ILE A 234 18.00 20.88 -22.89
C ILE A 234 16.48 21.05 -22.98
N ASN A 235 15.95 21.50 -24.11
CA ASN A 235 14.52 21.74 -24.31
C ASN A 235 13.70 20.46 -24.22
N ILE A 236 14.12 19.38 -24.87
CA ILE A 236 13.43 18.08 -24.84
C ILE A 236 13.49 17.49 -23.42
N SER A 237 14.64 17.62 -22.75
CA SER A 237 14.77 17.18 -21.36
C SER A 237 13.82 17.92 -20.43
N MET A 238 13.65 19.23 -20.59
CA MET A 238 12.68 20.02 -19.79
C MET A 238 11.24 19.54 -20.02
N GLN A 239 10.86 19.30 -21.30
CA GLN A 239 9.53 18.76 -21.62
C GLN A 239 9.33 17.36 -21.02
N ALA A 240 10.35 16.50 -21.10
CA ALA A 240 10.31 15.18 -20.52
C ALA A 240 10.20 15.24 -18.99
N LEU A 241 10.93 16.13 -18.32
CA LEU A 241 10.80 16.34 -16.87
C LEU A 241 9.41 16.82 -16.49
N ASP A 242 8.79 17.72 -17.24
CA ASP A 242 7.42 18.17 -17.00
C ASP A 242 6.42 17.00 -17.16
N THR A 243 6.56 16.18 -18.20
CA THR A 243 5.72 15.00 -18.43
C THR A 243 5.87 13.96 -17.29
N ASN A 244 7.12 13.68 -16.88
CA ASN A 244 7.37 12.75 -15.78
C ASN A 244 6.86 13.29 -14.43
N LEU A 245 6.94 14.60 -14.17
CA LEU A 245 6.34 15.23 -12.99
C LEU A 245 4.80 15.09 -12.98
N GLU A 246 4.14 15.22 -14.12
CA GLU A 246 2.70 14.98 -14.25
C GLU A 246 2.35 13.51 -13.96
N ALA A 247 3.15 12.56 -14.45
CA ALA A 247 2.97 11.13 -14.17
C ALA A 247 3.10 10.84 -12.67
N VAL A 248 4.15 11.37 -12.02
CA VAL A 248 4.36 11.22 -10.57
C VAL A 248 3.19 11.80 -9.76
N ARG A 249 2.69 12.98 -10.12
CA ARG A 249 1.52 13.61 -9.47
C ARG A 249 0.23 12.80 -9.68
N SER A 250 0.07 12.21 -10.86
CA SER A 250 -1.04 11.28 -11.13
C SER A 250 -0.99 10.07 -10.22
N VAL A 251 0.19 9.46 -10.05
CA VAL A 251 0.41 8.34 -9.14
C VAL A 251 0.12 8.75 -7.69
N ARG A 252 0.57 9.93 -7.23
CA ARG A 252 0.25 10.46 -5.90
C ARG A 252 -1.25 10.65 -5.69
N THR A 253 -1.96 11.14 -6.69
CA THR A 253 -3.42 11.26 -6.62
C THR A 253 -4.08 9.88 -6.47
N GLN A 254 -3.64 8.89 -7.23
CA GLN A 254 -4.14 7.51 -7.12
C GLN A 254 -3.81 6.89 -5.75
N LEU A 255 -2.61 7.15 -5.22
CA LEU A 255 -2.22 6.75 -3.86
C LEU A 255 -3.17 7.33 -2.81
N GLY A 256 -3.41 8.63 -2.85
CA GLY A 256 -4.34 9.29 -1.94
C GLY A 256 -5.74 8.67 -1.96
N VAL A 257 -6.28 8.37 -3.16
CA VAL A 257 -7.57 7.67 -3.30
C VAL A 257 -7.53 6.26 -2.68
N ARG A 258 -6.43 5.52 -2.89
CA ARG A 258 -6.28 4.17 -2.32
C ARG A 258 -6.13 4.21 -0.79
N MET A 259 -5.37 5.17 -0.25
CA MET A 259 -5.22 5.37 1.20
C MET A 259 -6.56 5.71 1.84
N ASN A 260 -7.32 6.67 1.31
CA ASN A 260 -8.66 7.01 1.80
C ASN A 260 -9.58 5.78 1.81
N ARG A 261 -9.55 4.94 0.75
CA ARG A 261 -10.34 3.70 0.72
C ARG A 261 -9.95 2.71 1.81
N VAL A 262 -8.65 2.61 2.12
CA VAL A 262 -8.14 1.76 3.21
C VAL A 262 -8.61 2.28 4.56
N ASP A 263 -8.55 3.59 4.79
CA ASP A 263 -8.98 4.25 6.03
C ASP A 263 -10.49 4.11 6.24
N ASP A 264 -11.29 4.33 5.20
CA ASP A 264 -12.74 4.14 5.23
C ASP A 264 -13.10 2.69 5.60
N GLN A 265 -12.41 1.71 4.99
CA GLN A 265 -12.65 0.30 5.28
C GLN A 265 -12.20 -0.07 6.69
N GLN A 266 -11.12 0.52 7.19
CA GLN A 266 -10.68 0.35 8.58
C GLN A 266 -11.75 0.81 9.56
N ALA A 267 -12.31 1.99 9.34
CA ALA A 267 -13.39 2.54 10.18
C ALA A 267 -14.65 1.66 10.13
N LEU A 268 -15.04 1.17 8.95
CA LEU A 268 -16.17 0.25 8.79
C LEU A 268 -15.97 -1.06 9.54
N ASN A 269 -14.79 -1.68 9.41
CA ASN A 269 -14.46 -2.93 10.10
C ASN A 269 -14.43 -2.75 11.63
N ALA A 270 -13.89 -1.63 12.13
CA ALA A 270 -13.89 -1.30 13.56
C ALA A 270 -15.32 -1.20 14.11
N ASN A 271 -16.21 -0.47 13.43
CA ASN A 271 -17.61 -0.35 13.80
C ASN A 271 -18.35 -1.70 13.78
N PHE A 272 -18.04 -2.53 12.79
CA PHE A 272 -18.65 -3.86 12.68
C PHE A 272 -18.16 -4.80 13.77
N ASN A 273 -16.87 -4.73 14.12
CA ASN A 273 -16.29 -5.49 15.23
C ASN A 273 -16.98 -5.15 16.56
N VAL A 274 -17.17 -3.86 16.87
CA VAL A 274 -17.88 -3.41 18.10
C VAL A 274 -19.29 -3.97 18.16
N ARG A 275 -20.07 -3.88 17.06
CA ARG A 275 -21.45 -4.40 17.04
C ARG A 275 -21.50 -5.91 17.23
N LEU A 276 -20.57 -6.66 16.65
CA LEU A 276 -20.49 -8.10 16.85
C LEU A 276 -20.12 -8.47 18.28
N GLN A 277 -19.19 -7.71 18.89
CA GLN A 277 -18.82 -7.89 20.29
C GLN A 277 -20.00 -7.58 21.24
N GLU A 278 -20.75 -6.50 20.99
CA GLU A 278 -21.97 -6.18 21.73
C GLU A 278 -23.02 -7.31 21.61
N THR A 279 -23.22 -7.83 20.39
CA THR A 279 -24.15 -8.95 20.17
C THR A 279 -23.66 -10.23 20.85
N LEU A 280 -22.35 -10.49 20.81
CA LEU A 280 -21.73 -11.63 21.48
C LEU A 280 -21.90 -11.55 22.99
N SER A 281 -21.62 -10.39 23.58
CA SER A 281 -21.81 -10.11 25.00
C SER A 281 -23.27 -10.32 25.43
N GLY A 282 -24.24 -9.80 24.65
CA GLY A 282 -25.66 -10.00 24.92
C GLY A 282 -26.15 -11.46 24.83
N LEU A 283 -25.40 -12.34 24.15
CA LEU A 283 -25.73 -13.77 24.05
C LEU A 283 -24.97 -14.64 25.06
N GLU A 284 -23.76 -14.23 25.45
CA GLU A 284 -22.84 -15.06 26.23
C GLU A 284 -22.78 -14.60 27.70
N ASP A 285 -22.82 -13.29 27.96
CA ASP A 285 -22.58 -12.73 29.28
C ASP A 285 -23.84 -12.71 30.17
N LEU A 286 -23.65 -12.83 31.46
CA LEU A 286 -24.73 -12.78 32.45
C LEU A 286 -25.14 -11.32 32.67
N ASP A 287 -26.46 -11.04 32.56
CA ASP A 287 -27.01 -9.74 32.91
C ASP A 287 -27.22 -9.69 34.45
N TYR A 288 -26.62 -8.72 35.14
CA TYR A 288 -26.60 -8.59 36.60
C TYR A 288 -27.73 -7.71 37.13
#